data_e1b03d8071ec11e68f56a2d66e6d27c0
#
_entry.id   e1b03d8071ec11e68f56a2d66e6d27c0
#
_cell.length_a   1.000
_cell.length_b   1.000
_cell.length_c   1.000
_cell.angle_alpha   90.00
_cell.angle_beta   90.00
_cell.angle_gamma   90.00
#
_symmetry.space_group_name_H-M   'P 1'
#
loop_
_entity.id
_entity.type
_entity.pdbx_description
1 polymer ?
#
loop_
_entity_poly.entity_id
_entity_poly.type
_entity_poly.pdbx_seq_one_letter_code
_entity_poly.pdbx_strand_id
1 'polypeptide(L)'
;QTDNCFESLTQKIIQNGDTPSSVILDFQKITNNNHTEHFSQGEKLYFVKRLRKVNGKPYLISNAFVSYKHAFGLSKNYFSEEGSSQSIIFILNEKFDIDFKKNSQFICAETLSSYDSLVLNKDSGIPCLAHECLLYNHTNELILVDKNITFNTIKLDQELA
;
A
#
# COMPACT_ATOMS: atom_id res chain seq x y z
N GLN A 1 21.88 10.35 8.89
CA GLN A 1 20.44 10.46 9.13
C GLN A 1 19.74 10.63 7.79
N THR A 2 19.15 9.60 7.32
CA THR A 2 18.32 9.71 6.11
C THR A 2 17.07 10.45 6.51
N ASP A 3 16.92 11.64 6.00
CA ASP A 3 15.64 12.33 6.00
C ASP A 3 14.68 11.43 5.22
N ASN A 4 13.91 10.64 5.94
CA ASN A 4 12.84 9.86 5.34
C ASN A 4 11.77 10.82 4.87
N CYS A 5 11.88 11.26 3.64
CA CYS A 5 10.79 11.98 2.98
C CYS A 5 9.54 11.13 2.83
N PHE A 6 9.58 9.88 3.28
CA PHE A 6 8.51 8.93 3.11
C PHE A 6 8.05 8.37 4.45
N GLU A 7 6.88 8.81 4.87
CA GLU A 7 6.20 8.27 6.04
C GLU A 7 5.11 7.29 5.59
N SER A 8 5.05 6.14 6.26
CA SER A 8 3.97 5.20 6.03
C SER A 8 2.63 5.77 6.52
N LEU A 9 1.53 5.27 5.95
CA LEU A 9 0.19 5.64 6.42
C LEU A 9 0.03 5.38 7.92
N THR A 10 0.56 4.26 8.41
CA THR A 10 0.52 3.90 9.83
C THR A 10 1.14 4.99 10.69
N GLN A 11 2.33 5.47 10.33
CA GLN A 11 3.01 6.53 11.06
C GLN A 11 2.24 7.85 11.03
N LYS A 12 1.70 8.22 9.86
CA LYS A 12 0.89 9.44 9.72
C LYS A 12 -0.33 9.43 10.63
N ILE A 13 -1.04 8.32 10.68
CA ILE A 13 -2.22 8.17 11.54
C ILE A 13 -1.83 8.33 13.01
N ILE A 14 -0.75 7.67 13.44
CA ILE A 14 -0.24 7.76 14.83
C ILE A 14 0.16 9.19 15.18
N GLN A 15 0.85 9.88 14.28
CA GLN A 15 1.28 11.27 14.50
C GLN A 15 0.10 12.22 14.68
N ASN A 16 -1.05 11.93 14.04
CA ASN A 16 -2.27 12.71 14.20
C ASN A 16 -3.03 12.38 15.51
N GLY A 17 -2.51 11.47 16.33
CA GLY A 17 -3.15 11.05 17.58
C GLY A 17 -4.23 9.99 17.40
N ASP A 18 -4.37 9.43 16.22
CA ASP A 18 -5.35 8.39 15.88
C ASP A 18 -4.74 7.00 15.98
N THR A 19 -5.60 5.98 16.04
CA THR A 19 -5.21 4.58 16.15
C THR A 19 -5.41 3.86 14.82
N PRO A 20 -4.33 3.45 14.12
CA PRO A 20 -4.45 2.67 12.91
C PRO A 20 -4.66 1.19 13.22
N SER A 21 -5.41 0.52 12.34
CA SER A 21 -5.48 -0.94 12.31
C SER A 21 -5.66 -1.43 10.88
N SER A 22 -5.44 -2.72 10.65
CA SER A 22 -5.44 -3.29 9.31
C SER A 22 -5.96 -4.71 9.33
N VAL A 23 -6.75 -5.06 8.33
CA VAL A 23 -7.25 -6.44 8.13
C VAL A 23 -6.86 -6.89 6.73
N ILE A 24 -6.27 -8.08 6.62
CA ILE A 24 -5.99 -8.69 5.31
C ILE A 24 -7.30 -9.26 4.76
N LEU A 25 -7.66 -8.80 3.56
CA LEU A 25 -8.83 -9.28 2.83
C LEU A 25 -8.44 -10.39 1.85
N ASP A 26 -7.24 -10.33 1.29
CA ASP A 26 -6.73 -11.32 0.35
C ASP A 26 -5.20 -11.32 0.36
N PHE A 27 -4.61 -12.49 0.22
CA PHE A 27 -3.17 -12.67 0.08
C PHE A 27 -2.90 -13.81 -0.92
N GLN A 28 -2.23 -13.50 -2.03
CA GLN A 28 -1.97 -14.47 -3.09
C GLN A 28 -0.56 -14.32 -3.66
N LYS A 29 -0.01 -15.45 -4.12
CA LYS A 29 1.06 -15.44 -5.11
C LYS A 29 0.42 -15.41 -6.49
N ILE A 30 0.82 -14.47 -7.32
CA ILE A 30 0.26 -14.32 -8.67
C ILE A 30 1.36 -14.24 -9.71
N THR A 31 1.00 -14.54 -10.95
CA THR A 31 1.80 -14.17 -12.12
C THR A 31 1.17 -12.91 -12.71
N ASN A 32 1.98 -11.91 -13.01
CA ASN A 32 1.47 -10.65 -13.53
C ASN A 32 0.95 -10.82 -14.97
N ASN A 33 -0.33 -11.13 -15.07
CA ASN A 33 -1.07 -11.17 -16.34
C ASN A 33 -2.04 -9.97 -16.34
N ASN A 34 -1.54 -8.80 -16.72
CA ASN A 34 -2.30 -7.55 -16.75
C ASN A 34 -2.87 -7.09 -15.38
N HIS A 35 -2.33 -7.57 -14.26
CA HIS A 35 -2.73 -7.11 -12.93
C HIS A 35 -2.25 -5.68 -12.67
N THR A 36 -1.05 -5.37 -13.13
CA THR A 36 -0.47 -4.04 -13.05
C THR A 36 0.47 -3.80 -14.25
N GLU A 37 0.48 -2.57 -14.75
CA GLU A 37 1.36 -2.17 -15.85
C GLU A 37 2.79 -1.86 -15.40
N HIS A 38 3.01 -1.74 -14.08
CA HIS A 38 4.29 -1.27 -13.52
C HIS A 38 5.33 -2.38 -13.37
N PHE A 39 4.90 -3.63 -13.30
CA PHE A 39 5.79 -4.79 -13.34
C PHE A 39 5.70 -5.47 -14.70
N SER A 40 6.75 -6.20 -15.06
CA SER A 40 6.80 -6.93 -16.32
C SER A 40 5.71 -7.99 -16.40
N GLN A 41 5.15 -8.20 -17.59
CA GLN A 41 4.22 -9.30 -17.82
C GLN A 41 4.93 -10.63 -17.56
N GLY A 42 4.25 -11.54 -16.88
CA GLY A 42 4.79 -12.85 -16.50
C GLY A 42 5.64 -12.84 -15.23
N GLU A 43 5.92 -11.67 -14.64
CA GLU A 43 6.68 -11.59 -13.40
C GLU A 43 5.86 -12.14 -12.23
N LYS A 44 6.50 -12.87 -11.32
CA LYS A 44 5.87 -13.36 -10.11
C LYS A 44 5.78 -12.25 -9.07
N LEU A 45 4.60 -12.11 -8.46
CA LEU A 45 4.31 -11.09 -7.46
C LEU A 45 3.55 -11.72 -6.29
N TYR A 46 3.62 -11.06 -5.13
CA TYR A 46 2.61 -11.22 -4.09
C TYR A 46 1.56 -10.14 -4.27
N PHE A 47 0.30 -10.51 -4.13
CA PHE A 47 -0.81 -9.57 -4.04
C PHE A 47 -1.37 -9.57 -2.63
N VAL A 48 -1.45 -8.40 -2.02
CA VAL A 48 -1.96 -8.22 -0.66
C VAL A 48 -3.03 -7.15 -0.67
N LYS A 49 -4.27 -7.55 -0.42
CA LYS A 49 -5.39 -6.62 -0.29
C LYS A 49 -5.71 -6.43 1.19
N ARG A 50 -5.77 -5.19 1.64
CA ARG A 50 -6.02 -4.87 3.05
C ARG A 50 -7.06 -3.79 3.18
N LEU A 51 -7.90 -3.92 4.22
CA LEU A 51 -8.70 -2.82 4.72
C LEU A 51 -7.89 -2.10 5.80
N ARG A 52 -7.63 -0.81 5.58
CA ARG A 52 -6.98 0.03 6.57
C ARG A 52 -8.06 0.81 7.33
N LYS A 53 -7.93 0.85 8.65
CA LYS A 53 -8.89 1.48 9.54
C LYS A 53 -8.24 2.58 10.36
N VAL A 54 -9.03 3.57 10.74
CA VAL A 54 -8.66 4.62 11.68
C VAL A 54 -9.69 4.65 12.78
N ASN A 55 -9.27 4.46 14.02
CA ASN A 55 -10.14 4.39 15.18
C ASN A 55 -11.27 3.36 14.99
N GLY A 56 -10.94 2.21 14.42
CA GLY A 56 -11.86 1.10 14.17
C GLY A 56 -12.79 1.27 12.97
N LYS A 57 -12.71 2.37 12.23
CA LYS A 57 -13.57 2.64 11.07
C LYS A 57 -12.83 2.45 9.76
N PRO A 58 -13.48 1.90 8.72
CA PRO A 58 -12.90 1.81 7.39
C PRO A 58 -12.37 3.16 6.92
N TYR A 59 -11.13 3.16 6.42
CA TYR A 59 -10.45 4.38 5.97
C TYR A 59 -10.08 4.29 4.49
N LEU A 60 -9.40 3.22 4.08
CA LEU A 60 -9.06 2.96 2.69
C LEU A 60 -8.83 1.47 2.45
N ILE A 61 -8.82 1.09 1.17
CA ILE A 61 -8.38 -0.23 0.74
C ILE A 61 -7.03 -0.09 0.07
N SER A 62 -6.07 -0.90 0.53
CA SER A 62 -4.74 -1.02 -0.05
C SER A 62 -4.67 -2.27 -0.91
N ASN A 63 -4.30 -2.11 -2.18
CA ASN A 63 -4.02 -3.20 -3.11
C ASN A 63 -2.53 -3.17 -3.40
N ALA A 64 -1.76 -4.03 -2.76
CA ALA A 64 -0.31 -4.04 -2.87
C ALA A 64 0.18 -5.17 -3.74
N PHE A 65 1.09 -4.85 -4.66
CA PHE A 65 1.83 -5.82 -5.47
C PHE A 65 3.29 -5.76 -5.05
N VAL A 66 3.85 -6.88 -4.63
CA VAL A 66 5.20 -6.95 -4.09
C VAL A 66 6.05 -7.87 -4.96
N SER A 67 7.26 -7.45 -5.30
CA SER A 67 8.21 -8.26 -6.05
C SER A 67 8.50 -9.57 -5.32
N TYR A 68 8.15 -10.68 -5.94
CA TYR A 68 8.37 -12.02 -5.37
C TYR A 68 9.86 -12.30 -5.12
N LYS A 69 10.71 -11.96 -6.09
CA LYS A 69 12.15 -12.24 -5.98
C LYS A 69 12.85 -11.43 -4.88
N HIS A 70 12.39 -10.21 -4.59
CA HIS A 70 12.97 -9.36 -3.56
C HIS A 70 12.41 -9.65 -2.16
N ALA A 71 11.18 -10.14 -2.08
CA ALA A 71 10.51 -10.46 -0.83
C ALA A 71 10.17 -11.95 -0.73
N PHE A 72 11.08 -12.79 -1.18
CA PHE A 72 10.88 -14.24 -1.18
C PHE A 72 10.56 -14.75 0.23
N GLY A 73 9.45 -15.47 0.36
CA GLY A 73 8.97 -15.97 1.64
C GLY A 73 7.96 -15.08 2.35
N LEU A 74 7.58 -13.94 1.76
CA LEU A 74 6.51 -13.11 2.34
C LEU A 74 5.24 -13.94 2.50
N SER A 75 4.59 -13.79 3.65
CA SER A 75 3.34 -14.50 3.96
C SER A 75 2.44 -13.64 4.83
N LYS A 76 1.18 -14.05 4.99
CA LYS A 76 0.23 -13.39 5.90
C LYS A 76 0.77 -13.27 7.32
N ASN A 77 1.60 -14.23 7.76
CA ASN A 77 2.08 -14.30 9.13
C ASN A 77 2.99 -13.13 9.52
N TYR A 78 3.53 -12.40 8.54
CA TYR A 78 4.30 -11.19 8.82
C TYR A 78 3.43 -10.01 9.20
N PHE A 79 2.15 -10.04 8.84
CA PHE A 79 1.22 -8.94 9.06
C PHE A 79 0.48 -9.09 10.39
N SER A 80 0.28 -7.98 11.09
CA SER A 80 -0.58 -7.90 12.26
C SER A 80 -1.66 -6.83 12.05
N GLU A 81 -2.74 -6.96 12.81
CA GLU A 81 -3.85 -6.00 12.74
C GLU A 81 -3.48 -4.66 13.36
N GLU A 82 -2.58 -4.68 14.33
CA GLU A 82 -2.13 -3.50 15.08
C GLU A 82 -0.62 -3.41 15.12
N GLY A 83 -0.10 -2.27 15.54
CA GLY A 83 1.33 -2.07 15.71
C GLY A 83 2.07 -1.86 14.39
N SER A 84 3.38 -1.92 14.44
CA SER A 84 4.25 -1.60 13.29
C SER A 84 4.10 -2.58 12.14
N SER A 85 3.82 -3.85 12.44
CA SER A 85 3.70 -4.89 11.41
C SER A 85 2.38 -4.86 10.62
N GLN A 86 1.53 -3.86 10.83
CA GLN A 86 0.45 -3.57 9.90
C GLN A 86 0.95 -2.80 8.67
N SER A 87 2.14 -2.21 8.72
CA SER A 87 2.75 -1.50 7.62
C SER A 87 3.58 -2.43 6.74
N ILE A 88 3.22 -2.54 5.46
CA ILE A 88 3.96 -3.36 4.50
C ILE A 88 5.39 -2.83 4.30
N ILE A 89 5.58 -1.51 4.36
CA ILE A 89 6.91 -0.90 4.24
C ILE A 89 7.79 -1.29 5.42
N PHE A 90 7.23 -1.28 6.63
CA PHE A 90 7.94 -1.73 7.83
C PHE A 90 8.36 -3.20 7.70
N ILE A 91 7.45 -4.07 7.25
CA ILE A 91 7.73 -5.50 7.06
C ILE A 91 8.86 -5.70 6.05
N LEU A 92 8.77 -5.05 4.89
CA LEU A 92 9.79 -5.18 3.84
C LEU A 92 11.15 -4.66 4.30
N ASN A 93 11.16 -3.58 5.07
CA ASN A 93 12.41 -3.03 5.63
C ASN A 93 12.99 -3.96 6.70
N GLU A 94 12.21 -4.33 7.71
CA GLU A 94 12.71 -5.05 8.89
C GLU A 94 12.94 -6.55 8.63
N LYS A 95 12.13 -7.18 7.79
CA LYS A 95 12.16 -8.63 7.60
C LYS A 95 12.83 -9.07 6.30
N PHE A 96 12.93 -8.19 5.33
CA PHE A 96 13.51 -8.50 4.01
C PHE A 96 14.70 -7.60 3.67
N ASP A 97 15.09 -6.75 4.60
CA ASP A 97 16.27 -5.89 4.47
C ASP A 97 16.22 -4.97 3.25
N ILE A 98 15.02 -4.47 2.93
CA ILE A 98 14.78 -3.60 1.79
C ILE A 98 14.72 -2.15 2.27
N ASP A 99 15.65 -1.33 1.78
CA ASP A 99 15.63 0.12 1.98
C ASP A 99 15.04 0.81 0.75
N PHE A 100 14.00 1.59 0.96
CA PHE A 100 13.37 2.35 -0.11
C PHE A 100 14.04 3.71 -0.29
N LYS A 101 14.31 4.06 -1.54
CA LYS A 101 14.96 5.33 -1.89
C LYS A 101 14.05 6.27 -2.64
N LYS A 102 13.09 5.76 -3.40
CA LYS A 102 12.25 6.57 -4.27
C LYS A 102 10.80 6.12 -4.19
N ASN A 103 9.90 7.08 -4.15
CA ASN A 103 8.46 6.88 -4.23
C ASN A 103 7.89 7.71 -5.39
N SER A 104 7.44 7.06 -6.46
CA SER A 104 6.71 7.72 -7.53
C SER A 104 5.21 7.56 -7.27
N GLN A 105 4.45 8.64 -7.40
CA GLN A 105 3.05 8.66 -7.03
C GLN A 105 2.18 9.07 -8.19
N PHE A 106 1.07 8.36 -8.35
CA PHE A 106 0.03 8.65 -9.34
C PHE A 106 -1.31 8.76 -8.63
N ILE A 107 -2.06 9.80 -8.96
CA ILE A 107 -3.40 10.01 -8.40
C ILE A 107 -4.38 10.15 -9.55
N CYS A 108 -5.43 9.34 -9.55
CA CYS A 108 -6.50 9.45 -10.54
C CYS A 108 -7.86 9.24 -9.90
N ALA A 109 -8.90 9.68 -10.61
CA ALA A 109 -10.27 9.41 -10.23
C ALA A 109 -10.68 8.04 -10.76
N GLU A 110 -11.41 7.29 -9.95
CA GLU A 110 -12.00 6.01 -10.33
C GLU A 110 -13.43 5.92 -9.80
N THR A 111 -14.16 4.93 -10.25
CA THR A 111 -15.46 4.56 -9.67
C THR A 111 -15.27 3.39 -8.71
N LEU A 112 -15.95 3.45 -7.58
CA LEU A 112 -15.86 2.42 -6.54
C LEU A 112 -16.50 1.11 -7.03
N SER A 113 -15.75 0.01 -6.93
CA SER A 113 -16.24 -1.32 -7.29
C SER A 113 -17.29 -1.83 -6.31
N SER A 114 -18.09 -2.81 -6.73
CA SER A 114 -19.10 -3.43 -5.86
C SER A 114 -18.47 -4.08 -4.63
N TYR A 115 -17.35 -4.78 -4.80
CA TYR A 115 -16.65 -5.41 -3.68
C TYR A 115 -16.13 -4.37 -2.68
N ASP A 116 -15.41 -3.36 -3.17
CA ASP A 116 -14.83 -2.34 -2.32
C ASP A 116 -15.91 -1.48 -1.63
N SER A 117 -17.06 -1.29 -2.29
CA SER A 117 -18.18 -0.58 -1.70
C SER A 117 -18.72 -1.28 -0.44
N LEU A 118 -18.83 -2.60 -0.50
CA LEU A 118 -19.25 -3.39 0.67
C LEU A 118 -18.27 -3.27 1.82
N VAL A 119 -16.97 -3.38 1.52
CA VAL A 119 -15.91 -3.33 2.53
C VAL A 119 -15.82 -1.95 3.18
N LEU A 120 -15.95 -0.88 2.37
CA LEU A 120 -15.85 0.51 2.85
C LEU A 120 -17.17 1.06 3.37
N ASN A 121 -18.26 0.31 3.28
CA ASN A 121 -19.61 0.74 3.65
C ASN A 121 -20.02 2.02 2.92
N LYS A 122 -19.85 2.00 1.60
CA LYS A 122 -20.18 3.08 0.66
C LYS A 122 -21.07 2.54 -0.45
N ASP A 123 -21.70 3.43 -1.22
CA ASP A 123 -22.47 3.04 -2.39
C ASP A 123 -21.55 2.64 -3.54
N SER A 124 -21.96 1.61 -4.31
CA SER A 124 -21.24 1.20 -5.50
C SER A 124 -21.33 2.26 -6.61
N GLY A 125 -20.25 2.38 -7.38
CA GLY A 125 -20.20 3.26 -8.54
C GLY A 125 -19.97 4.75 -8.24
N ILE A 126 -19.84 5.15 -6.97
CA ILE A 126 -19.51 6.54 -6.63
C ILE A 126 -18.07 6.86 -6.96
N PRO A 127 -17.74 8.14 -7.22
CA PRO A 127 -16.35 8.55 -7.46
C PRO A 127 -15.47 8.33 -6.24
N CYS A 128 -14.25 7.88 -6.47
CA CYS A 128 -13.21 7.77 -5.45
C CYS A 128 -11.86 8.15 -6.03
N LEU A 129 -10.85 8.27 -5.18
CA LEU A 129 -9.47 8.48 -5.59
C LEU A 129 -8.71 7.15 -5.56
N ALA A 130 -7.92 6.91 -6.59
CA ALA A 130 -6.90 5.88 -6.59
C ALA A 130 -5.55 6.56 -6.44
N HIS A 131 -4.87 6.32 -5.33
CA HIS A 131 -3.53 6.83 -5.04
C HIS A 131 -2.55 5.66 -5.12
N GLU A 132 -1.73 5.66 -6.15
CA GLU A 132 -0.79 4.58 -6.42
C GLU A 132 0.63 5.04 -6.12
N CYS A 133 1.32 4.28 -5.26
CA CYS A 133 2.69 4.55 -4.86
C CYS A 133 3.59 3.45 -5.41
N LEU A 134 4.64 3.84 -6.15
CA LEU A 134 5.66 2.95 -6.67
C LEU A 134 6.94 3.17 -5.88
N LEU A 135 7.35 2.15 -5.14
CA LEU A 135 8.51 2.24 -4.26
C LEU A 135 9.68 1.43 -4.79
N TYR A 136 10.82 2.12 -4.93
CA TYR A 136 12.06 1.61 -5.49
C TYR A 136 13.13 1.52 -4.41
N ASN A 137 13.98 0.48 -4.51
CA ASN A 137 15.13 0.33 -3.64
C ASN A 137 16.33 1.20 -4.07
N HIS A 138 17.47 1.06 -3.40
CA HIS A 138 18.69 1.84 -3.68
C HIS A 138 19.33 1.53 -5.04
N THR A 139 19.03 0.39 -5.63
CA THR A 139 19.49 0.05 -6.99
C THR A 139 18.44 0.37 -8.05
N ASN A 140 17.46 1.18 -7.69
CA ASN A 140 16.38 1.65 -8.58
C ASN A 140 15.53 0.51 -9.16
N GLU A 141 15.38 -0.57 -8.39
CA GLU A 141 14.47 -1.66 -8.73
C GLU A 141 13.13 -1.43 -8.07
N LEU A 142 12.04 -1.67 -8.82
CA LEU A 142 10.69 -1.56 -8.30
C LEU A 142 10.40 -2.76 -7.39
N ILE A 143 10.05 -2.49 -6.15
CA ILE A 143 9.79 -3.51 -5.12
C ILE A 143 8.30 -3.61 -4.80
N LEU A 144 7.62 -2.48 -4.71
CA LEU A 144 6.25 -2.39 -4.22
C LEU A 144 5.45 -1.40 -5.05
N VAL A 145 4.27 -1.83 -5.49
CA VAL A 145 3.22 -0.94 -6.00
C VAL A 145 2.04 -1.06 -5.05
N ASP A 146 1.69 0.03 -4.39
CA ASP A 146 0.56 0.07 -3.46
C ASP A 146 -0.50 1.03 -4.00
N LYS A 147 -1.62 0.46 -4.47
CA LYS A 147 -2.75 1.22 -4.97
C LYS A 147 -3.82 1.34 -3.89
N ASN A 148 -4.00 2.55 -3.41
CA ASN A 148 -4.93 2.87 -2.34
C ASN A 148 -6.22 3.47 -2.91
N ILE A 149 -7.35 2.86 -2.58
CA ILE A 149 -8.68 3.37 -2.93
C ILE A 149 -9.20 4.13 -1.71
N THR A 150 -9.45 5.42 -1.89
CA THR A 150 -9.77 6.31 -0.77
C THR A 150 -10.75 7.41 -1.17
N PHE A 151 -11.45 7.93 -0.15
CA PHE A 151 -12.28 9.13 -0.24
C PHE A 151 -11.65 10.31 0.51
N ASN A 152 -10.45 10.10 1.05
CA ASN A 152 -9.81 11.07 1.92
C ASN A 152 -8.97 12.05 1.11
N THR A 153 -8.72 13.21 1.70
CA THR A 153 -7.79 14.19 1.16
C THR A 153 -6.39 13.62 1.13
N ILE A 154 -5.72 13.78 0.01
CA ILE A 154 -4.31 13.45 -0.14
C ILE A 154 -3.52 14.75 -0.10
N LYS A 155 -2.65 14.89 0.90
CA LYS A 155 -1.78 16.04 1.04
C LYS A 155 -0.43 15.72 0.43
N LEU A 156 0.03 16.58 -0.49
CA LEU A 156 1.34 16.50 -1.13
C LEU A 156 2.12 17.76 -0.77
N ASP A 157 3.29 17.57 -0.19
CA ASP A 157 4.21 18.65 0.13
C ASP A 157 5.48 18.51 -0.72
N GLN A 158 5.95 19.61 -1.24
CA GLN A 158 7.22 19.69 -1.95
C GLN A 158 7.99 20.91 -1.46
N GLU A 159 9.20 20.68 -0.98
CA GLU A 159 10.09 21.79 -0.65
C GLU A 159 10.74 22.29 -1.93
N LEU A 160 10.77 23.63 -2.09
CA LEU A 160 11.41 24.29 -3.22
C LEU A 160 12.76 24.85 -2.78
N ALA A 161 13.77 24.57 -3.57
CA ALA A 161 15.13 25.04 -3.32
C ALA A 161 15.28 26.57 -3.61
#